data_624a1fa7def403d2ea7873ca51be18ae
#
_entry.id   624a1fa7def403d2ea7873ca51be18ae
#
_cell.length_a   1.000
_cell.length_b   1.000
_cell.length_c   1.000
_cell.angle_alpha   90.00
_cell.angle_beta   90.00
_cell.angle_gamma   90.00
#
_symmetry.space_group_name_H-M   'P 1'
#
loop_
_entity.id
_entity.type
_entity.pdbx_description
1 polymer ?
#
loop_
_entity_poly.entity_id
_entity_poly.type
_entity_poly.pdbx_seq_one_letter_code
_entity_poly.pdbx_strand_id
1 'polypeptide(L)'
;DGPLGEGSFQWFVDADQEEHYFTIFEQYPELHDQLRAIAVFDLIANNTDRKSGHCLLQGPKVWAIDHGLCFGADFKLRTVIWEFAGEPIPDDLRAMADALHRAVPDSFAELLTGEEVAATRVRAGMIAESGMFPEDRTGRRYPWPLV
;
A
#
# COMPACT_ATOMS: atom_id res chain seq x y z
N ASP A 1 -20.05 7.95 17.88
CA ASP A 1 -19.81 6.90 18.90
C ASP A 1 -20.76 5.75 18.68
N GLY A 2 -20.25 4.54 18.70
CA GLY A 2 -21.06 3.32 18.65
C GLY A 2 -21.48 2.86 20.04
N PRO A 3 -22.27 1.76 20.15
CA PRO A 3 -22.72 1.20 21.44
C PRO A 3 -21.57 0.81 22.39
N LEU A 4 -20.37 0.64 21.85
CA LEU A 4 -19.16 0.24 22.59
C LEU A 4 -18.12 1.37 22.70
N GLY A 5 -18.47 2.62 22.34
CA GLY A 5 -17.59 3.77 22.33
C GLY A 5 -17.16 4.22 20.94
N GLU A 6 -16.00 4.88 20.84
CA GLU A 6 -15.42 5.31 19.59
C GLU A 6 -15.03 4.11 18.73
N GLY A 7 -15.24 4.23 17.42
CA GLY A 7 -14.88 3.22 16.43
C GLY A 7 -14.77 3.82 15.04
N SER A 8 -14.31 3.01 14.09
CA SER A 8 -14.24 3.39 12.68
C SER A 8 -15.38 2.75 11.90
N PHE A 9 -15.88 3.48 10.89
CA PHE A 9 -16.78 2.94 9.89
C PHE A 9 -16.03 2.83 8.56
N GLN A 10 -16.07 1.66 7.97
CA GLN A 10 -15.51 1.42 6.66
C GLN A 10 -16.64 1.14 5.66
N TRP A 11 -16.49 1.68 4.45
CA TRP A 11 -17.43 1.35 3.37
C TRP A 11 -17.36 -0.15 3.09
N PHE A 12 -18.53 -0.81 3.08
CA PHE A 12 -18.59 -2.21 2.67
C PHE A 12 -18.45 -2.30 1.14
N VAL A 13 -17.47 -3.09 0.69
CA VAL A 13 -17.28 -3.40 -0.73
C VAL A 13 -17.90 -4.76 -1.00
N ASP A 14 -18.93 -4.78 -1.86
CA ASP A 14 -19.52 -6.03 -2.36
C ASP A 14 -18.60 -6.59 -3.44
N ALA A 15 -17.56 -7.26 -3.00
CA ALA A 15 -16.49 -7.79 -3.83
C ALA A 15 -16.73 -9.27 -4.15
N ASP A 16 -16.09 -9.73 -5.23
CA ASP A 16 -16.01 -11.15 -5.53
C ASP A 16 -15.17 -11.86 -4.46
N GLN A 17 -15.75 -12.82 -3.77
CA GLN A 17 -15.13 -13.53 -2.64
C GLN A 17 -14.12 -14.58 -3.09
N GLU A 18 -14.12 -14.98 -4.36
CA GLU A 18 -13.16 -15.93 -4.93
C GLU A 18 -11.88 -15.23 -5.41
N GLU A 19 -11.92 -13.86 -5.51
CA GLU A 19 -10.83 -13.07 -6.03
C GLU A 19 -9.97 -12.49 -4.91
N HIS A 20 -8.67 -12.52 -5.11
CA HIS A 20 -7.66 -11.95 -4.24
C HIS A 20 -6.42 -11.53 -5.06
N TYR A 21 -5.44 -10.91 -4.46
CA TYR A 21 -4.28 -10.37 -5.18
C TYR A 21 -3.71 -11.31 -6.25
N PHE A 22 -3.44 -12.59 -5.91
CA PHE A 22 -2.80 -13.51 -6.85
C PHE A 22 -3.70 -13.85 -8.04
N THR A 23 -5.00 -14.10 -7.81
CA THR A 23 -5.95 -14.37 -8.89
C THR A 23 -6.17 -13.13 -9.74
N ILE A 24 -6.24 -11.95 -9.13
CA ILE A 24 -6.37 -10.66 -9.85
C ILE A 24 -5.12 -10.45 -10.72
N PHE A 25 -3.92 -10.67 -10.20
CA PHE A 25 -2.68 -10.50 -10.95
C PHE A 25 -2.62 -11.46 -12.16
N GLU A 26 -2.98 -12.73 -11.97
CA GLU A 26 -2.90 -13.74 -13.02
C GLU A 26 -3.97 -13.57 -14.11
N GLN A 27 -5.20 -13.21 -13.73
CA GLN A 27 -6.37 -13.26 -14.62
C GLN A 27 -6.73 -11.91 -15.25
N TYR A 28 -6.33 -10.78 -14.65
CA TYR A 28 -6.74 -9.43 -15.06
C TYR A 28 -5.54 -8.49 -15.31
N PRO A 29 -4.74 -8.73 -16.38
CA PRO A 29 -3.57 -7.89 -16.67
C PRO A 29 -3.90 -6.40 -16.84
N GLU A 30 -5.13 -6.07 -17.28
CA GLU A 30 -5.63 -4.70 -17.40
C GLU A 30 -5.76 -3.96 -16.06
N LEU A 31 -5.74 -4.69 -14.94
CA LEU A 31 -5.80 -4.11 -13.58
C LEU A 31 -4.41 -3.94 -12.94
N HIS A 32 -3.33 -4.34 -13.61
CA HIS A 32 -1.98 -4.25 -13.05
C HIS A 32 -1.58 -2.83 -12.64
N ASP A 33 -2.07 -1.79 -13.32
CA ASP A 33 -1.77 -0.42 -12.92
C ASP A 33 -2.39 -0.06 -11.57
N GLN A 34 -3.56 -0.62 -11.24
CA GLN A 34 -4.16 -0.46 -9.91
C GLN A 34 -3.35 -1.23 -8.84
N LEU A 35 -2.84 -2.42 -9.17
CA LEU A 35 -1.98 -3.19 -8.27
C LEU A 35 -0.62 -2.49 -8.06
N ARG A 36 -0.04 -1.84 -9.09
CA ARG A 36 1.15 -1.00 -8.97
C ARG A 36 0.91 0.19 -8.03
N ALA A 37 -0.26 0.83 -8.13
CA ALA A 37 -0.62 1.92 -7.22
C ALA A 37 -0.71 1.45 -5.75
N ILE A 38 -1.29 0.26 -5.51
CA ILE A 38 -1.34 -0.35 -4.17
C ILE A 38 0.08 -0.68 -3.67
N ALA A 39 0.96 -1.21 -4.53
CA ALA A 39 2.35 -1.48 -4.18
C ALA A 39 3.10 -0.21 -3.77
N VAL A 40 2.96 0.90 -4.53
CA VAL A 40 3.55 2.19 -4.16
C VAL A 40 2.99 2.71 -2.85
N PHE A 41 1.67 2.58 -2.63
CA PHE A 41 1.07 2.93 -1.34
C PHE A 41 1.69 2.12 -0.20
N ASP A 42 1.79 0.80 -0.31
CA ASP A 42 2.36 -0.07 0.72
C ASP A 42 3.82 0.31 1.05
N LEU A 43 4.62 0.64 0.03
CA LEU A 43 6.00 1.09 0.18
C LEU A 43 6.10 2.41 0.97
N ILE A 44 5.28 3.40 0.61
CA ILE A 44 5.30 4.73 1.25
C ILE A 44 4.70 4.65 2.66
N ALA A 45 3.55 3.98 2.80
CA ALA A 45 2.86 3.80 4.06
C ALA A 45 3.57 2.81 5.01
N ASN A 46 4.58 2.07 4.52
CA ASN A 46 5.24 1.01 5.29
C ASN A 46 4.22 -0.01 5.82
N ASN A 47 3.36 -0.50 4.94
CA ASN A 47 2.34 -1.48 5.31
C ASN A 47 3.01 -2.78 5.81
N THR A 48 2.66 -3.20 7.02
CA THR A 48 3.29 -4.37 7.64
C THR A 48 2.49 -5.65 7.52
N ASP A 49 1.34 -5.63 6.81
CA ASP A 49 0.45 -6.79 6.68
C ASP A 49 -0.44 -6.78 5.43
N ARG A 50 0.10 -6.43 4.24
CA ARG A 50 -0.64 -6.57 2.98
C ARG A 50 -0.77 -8.02 2.59
N LYS A 51 -1.89 -8.65 2.91
CA LYS A 51 -2.26 -10.01 2.49
C LYS A 51 -2.94 -10.01 1.13
N SER A 52 -3.02 -11.18 0.50
CA SER A 52 -3.71 -11.30 -0.80
C SER A 52 -5.19 -10.96 -0.70
N GLY A 53 -5.88 -11.38 0.36
CA GLY A 53 -7.28 -11.06 0.61
C GLY A 53 -7.55 -9.60 0.97
N HIS A 54 -6.51 -8.76 1.14
CA HIS A 54 -6.67 -7.31 1.32
C HIS A 54 -6.72 -6.54 -0.01
N CYS A 55 -6.76 -7.23 -1.14
CA CYS A 55 -7.05 -6.71 -2.46
C CYS A 55 -8.39 -7.29 -2.92
N LEU A 56 -9.44 -6.49 -2.90
CA LEU A 56 -10.80 -6.90 -3.26
C LEU A 56 -11.12 -6.48 -4.68
N LEU A 57 -11.73 -7.38 -5.46
CA LEU A 57 -12.18 -7.08 -6.82
C LEU A 57 -13.67 -6.76 -6.83
N GLN A 58 -14.05 -5.60 -7.38
CA GLN A 58 -15.42 -5.23 -7.64
C GLN A 58 -15.55 -4.67 -9.06
N GLY A 59 -16.04 -5.47 -9.97
CA GLY A 59 -16.07 -5.11 -11.40
C GLY A 59 -14.65 -4.76 -11.90
N PRO A 60 -14.43 -3.59 -12.52
CA PRO A 60 -13.10 -3.21 -13.03
C PRO A 60 -12.21 -2.52 -11.97
N LYS A 61 -12.59 -2.57 -10.69
CA LYS A 61 -11.90 -1.82 -9.64
C LYS A 61 -11.31 -2.74 -8.59
N VAL A 62 -10.03 -2.51 -8.27
CA VAL A 62 -9.35 -3.13 -7.12
C VAL A 62 -9.41 -2.17 -5.94
N TRP A 63 -9.89 -2.69 -4.81
CA TRP A 63 -9.91 -1.97 -3.53
C TRP A 63 -8.85 -2.55 -2.61
N ALA A 64 -7.99 -1.69 -2.08
CA ALA A 64 -7.10 -2.07 -1.00
C ALA A 64 -7.78 -1.78 0.34
N ILE A 65 -7.76 -2.77 1.25
CA ILE A 65 -8.37 -2.65 2.58
C ILE A 65 -7.36 -2.98 3.68
N ASP A 66 -7.77 -2.84 4.93
CA ASP A 66 -7.00 -3.18 6.14
C ASP A 66 -5.65 -2.47 6.23
N HIS A 67 -5.68 -1.15 6.42
CA HIS A 67 -4.51 -0.29 6.54
C HIS A 67 -4.13 0.02 8.00
N GLY A 68 -4.65 -0.75 8.96
CA GLY A 68 -4.46 -0.50 10.39
C GLY A 68 -3.01 -0.63 10.89
N LEU A 69 -2.13 -1.26 10.11
CA LEU A 69 -0.72 -1.48 10.45
C LEU A 69 0.21 -0.73 9.50
N CYS A 70 -0.13 0.52 9.18
CA CYS A 70 0.61 1.42 8.30
C CYS A 70 1.29 2.56 9.06
N PHE A 71 2.17 3.27 8.37
CA PHE A 71 2.82 4.52 8.78
C PHE A 71 3.82 4.45 9.92
N GLY A 72 4.11 3.28 10.49
CA GLY A 72 5.16 3.16 11.49
C GLY A 72 6.50 3.75 11.02
N ALA A 73 7.26 4.37 11.95
CA ALA A 73 8.54 5.00 11.65
C ALA A 73 9.61 3.96 11.27
N ASP A 74 9.69 2.86 12.04
CA ASP A 74 10.61 1.75 11.76
C ASP A 74 10.19 1.02 10.48
N PHE A 75 11.13 0.81 9.56
CA PHE A 75 10.83 0.09 8.33
C PHE A 75 10.57 -1.39 8.57
N LYS A 76 9.33 -1.81 8.35
CA LYS A 76 8.85 -3.19 8.58
C LYS A 76 7.93 -3.69 7.47
N LEU A 77 8.08 -3.19 6.26
CA LEU A 77 7.24 -3.56 5.11
C LEU A 77 7.04 -5.08 5.01
N ARG A 78 5.78 -5.50 4.93
CA ARG A 78 5.36 -6.86 4.56
C ARG A 78 4.18 -6.77 3.62
N THR A 79 4.39 -7.21 2.41
CA THR A 79 3.38 -7.20 1.34
C THR A 79 3.50 -8.47 0.50
N VAL A 80 2.41 -8.88 -0.11
CA VAL A 80 2.41 -9.95 -1.11
C VAL A 80 2.75 -9.42 -2.51
N ILE A 81 2.76 -8.08 -2.72
CA ILE A 81 2.89 -7.47 -4.05
C ILE A 81 4.37 -7.30 -4.41
N TRP A 82 4.99 -8.34 -4.92
CA TRP A 82 6.41 -8.35 -5.34
C TRP A 82 6.62 -8.63 -6.82
N GLU A 83 5.57 -8.96 -7.58
CA GLU A 83 5.67 -9.32 -8.99
C GLU A 83 6.18 -8.17 -9.88
N PHE A 84 6.02 -6.92 -9.43
CA PHE A 84 6.56 -5.74 -10.12
C PHE A 84 8.02 -5.42 -9.78
N ALA A 85 8.67 -6.20 -8.91
CA ALA A 85 10.05 -5.93 -8.47
C ALA A 85 11.00 -5.79 -9.67
N GLY A 86 11.78 -4.70 -9.68
CA GLY A 86 12.69 -4.37 -10.77
C GLY A 86 12.05 -3.70 -11.99
N GLU A 87 10.71 -3.52 -12.00
CA GLU A 87 10.04 -2.73 -13.03
C GLU A 87 10.13 -1.22 -12.73
N PRO A 88 10.03 -0.35 -13.75
CA PRO A 88 9.92 1.08 -13.54
C PRO A 88 8.56 1.43 -12.90
N ILE A 89 8.59 2.35 -11.94
CA ILE A 89 7.37 2.92 -11.35
C ILE A 89 6.74 3.88 -12.37
N PRO A 90 5.42 3.79 -12.66
CA PRO A 90 4.72 4.72 -13.53
C PRO A 90 4.97 6.18 -13.16
N ASP A 91 5.12 7.05 -14.16
CA ASP A 91 5.51 8.46 -13.97
C ASP A 91 4.53 9.25 -13.10
N ASP A 92 3.24 8.95 -13.18
CA ASP A 92 2.19 9.57 -12.36
C ASP A 92 2.34 9.19 -10.88
N LEU A 93 2.59 7.91 -10.58
CA LEU A 93 2.84 7.43 -9.22
C LEU A 93 4.14 7.99 -8.66
N ARG A 94 5.17 8.08 -9.51
CA ARG A 94 6.44 8.70 -9.14
C ARG A 94 6.28 10.20 -8.84
N ALA A 95 5.51 10.91 -9.65
CA ALA A 95 5.20 12.33 -9.42
C ALA A 95 4.42 12.55 -8.12
N MET A 96 3.47 11.66 -7.79
CA MET A 96 2.75 11.69 -6.50
C MET A 96 3.70 11.46 -5.32
N ALA A 97 4.62 10.51 -5.43
CA ALA A 97 5.62 10.27 -4.40
C ALA A 97 6.54 11.49 -4.19
N ASP A 98 6.99 12.14 -5.27
CA ASP A 98 7.80 13.36 -5.21
C ASP A 98 7.02 14.53 -4.58
N ALA A 99 5.75 14.70 -4.92
CA ALA A 99 4.90 15.73 -4.30
C ALA A 99 4.76 15.49 -2.78
N LEU A 100 4.52 14.25 -2.36
CA LEU A 100 4.44 13.89 -0.95
C LEU A 100 5.79 14.09 -0.22
N HIS A 101 6.90 13.78 -0.88
CA HIS A 101 8.24 14.04 -0.34
C HIS A 101 8.49 15.52 -0.11
N ARG A 102 8.05 16.41 -1.02
CA ARG A 102 8.22 17.86 -0.90
C ARG A 102 7.33 18.45 0.19
N ALA A 103 6.08 17.99 0.26
CA ALA A 103 5.10 18.51 1.20
C ALA A 103 4.13 17.40 1.65
N VAL A 104 4.33 16.91 2.87
CA VAL A 104 3.33 16.05 3.52
C VAL A 104 2.17 16.94 3.96
N PRO A 105 0.91 16.59 3.67
CA PRO A 105 -0.25 17.36 4.10
C PRO A 105 -0.31 17.54 5.63
N ASP A 106 -0.70 18.72 6.11
CA ASP A 106 -0.81 19.01 7.55
C ASP A 106 -1.74 18.06 8.29
N SER A 107 -2.76 17.53 7.62
CA SER A 107 -3.68 16.52 8.17
C SER A 107 -2.98 15.23 8.63
N PHE A 108 -1.79 14.90 8.11
CA PHE A 108 -1.00 13.79 8.61
C PHE A 108 -0.51 14.05 10.04
N ALA A 109 -0.15 15.28 10.37
CA ALA A 109 0.31 15.66 11.71
C ALA A 109 -0.81 15.61 12.77
N GLU A 110 -2.07 15.57 12.37
CA GLU A 110 -3.21 15.36 13.26
C GLU A 110 -3.35 13.90 13.71
N LEU A 111 -2.84 12.97 12.92
CA LEU A 111 -3.03 11.52 13.09
C LEU A 111 -1.73 10.76 13.37
N LEU A 112 -0.59 11.29 12.94
CA LEU A 112 0.72 10.65 13.02
C LEU A 112 1.68 11.47 13.88
N THR A 113 2.61 10.81 14.52
CA THR A 113 3.72 11.47 15.23
C THR A 113 4.67 12.15 14.23
N GLY A 114 5.47 13.11 14.71
CA GLY A 114 6.48 13.77 13.87
C GLY A 114 7.50 12.80 13.26
N GLU A 115 7.83 11.69 13.96
CA GLU A 115 8.74 10.66 13.45
C GLU A 115 8.09 9.84 12.33
N GLU A 116 6.81 9.51 12.44
CA GLU A 116 6.07 8.78 11.40
C GLU A 116 5.87 9.64 10.15
N VAL A 117 5.58 10.94 10.31
CA VAL A 117 5.51 11.89 9.20
C VAL A 117 6.86 12.01 8.51
N ALA A 118 7.96 12.17 9.26
CA ALA A 118 9.30 12.26 8.70
C ALA A 118 9.69 10.97 7.96
N ALA A 119 9.41 9.80 8.53
CA ALA A 119 9.68 8.51 7.91
C ALA A 119 8.87 8.30 6.62
N THR A 120 7.60 8.70 6.61
CA THR A 120 6.74 8.65 5.43
C THR A 120 7.30 9.54 4.31
N ARG A 121 7.72 10.76 4.65
CA ARG A 121 8.35 11.68 3.71
C ARG A 121 9.64 11.10 3.11
N VAL A 122 10.47 10.47 3.92
CA VAL A 122 11.73 9.82 3.45
C VAL A 122 11.41 8.68 2.49
N ARG A 123 10.46 7.81 2.82
CA ARG A 123 10.07 6.68 1.94
C ARG A 123 9.51 7.18 0.60
N ALA A 124 8.69 8.22 0.61
CA ALA A 124 8.20 8.85 -0.61
C ALA A 124 9.35 9.38 -1.48
N GLY A 125 10.35 10.03 -0.88
CA GLY A 125 11.54 10.51 -1.58
C GLY A 125 12.35 9.38 -2.21
N MET A 126 12.52 8.25 -1.50
CA MET A 126 13.23 7.08 -2.03
C MET A 126 12.53 6.48 -3.26
N ILE A 127 11.20 6.44 -3.26
CA ILE A 127 10.39 5.97 -4.40
C ILE A 127 10.55 6.94 -5.58
N ALA A 128 10.44 8.23 -5.34
CA ALA A 128 10.59 9.26 -6.39
C ALA A 128 11.99 9.24 -7.01
N GLU A 129 13.04 9.06 -6.21
CA GLU A 129 14.44 9.06 -6.65
C GLU A 129 14.80 7.77 -7.40
N SER A 130 14.46 6.59 -6.85
CA SER A 130 14.79 5.31 -7.47
C SER A 130 14.05 5.10 -8.79
N GLY A 131 12.79 5.49 -8.86
CA GLY A 131 11.92 5.27 -10.01
C GLY A 131 11.67 3.80 -10.36
N MET A 132 12.05 2.87 -9.48
CA MET A 132 11.95 1.43 -9.67
C MET A 132 11.29 0.76 -8.47
N PHE A 133 10.46 -0.25 -8.70
CA PHE A 133 9.96 -1.10 -7.63
C PHE A 133 11.13 -1.86 -6.97
N PRO A 134 11.26 -1.84 -5.64
CA PRO A 134 12.33 -2.53 -4.95
C PRO A 134 12.17 -4.05 -5.01
N GLU A 135 13.29 -4.77 -4.89
CA GLU A 135 13.33 -6.22 -4.73
C GLU A 135 13.38 -6.61 -3.24
N ASP A 136 12.69 -7.67 -2.85
CA ASP A 136 12.92 -8.29 -1.55
C ASP A 136 14.10 -9.29 -1.61
N ARG A 137 15.30 -8.79 -1.33
CA ARG A 137 16.51 -9.62 -1.28
C ARG A 137 16.61 -10.48 -0.03
N THR A 138 15.70 -10.34 0.91
CA THR A 138 15.73 -11.05 2.19
C THR A 138 14.83 -12.28 2.23
N GLY A 139 13.79 -12.33 1.38
CA GLY A 139 12.74 -13.33 1.40
C GLY A 139 11.88 -13.31 2.68
N ARG A 140 11.97 -12.21 3.47
CA ARG A 140 11.29 -12.10 4.78
C ARG A 140 10.22 -11.02 4.83
N ARG A 141 9.94 -10.36 3.69
CA ARG A 141 9.00 -9.23 3.63
C ARG A 141 7.61 -9.63 3.17
N TYR A 142 7.23 -10.88 3.48
CA TYR A 142 5.88 -11.38 3.28
C TYR A 142 5.11 -11.37 4.60
N PRO A 143 3.80 -11.05 4.58
CA PRO A 143 2.95 -11.23 5.75
C PRO A 143 2.73 -12.71 6.04
N TRP A 144 2.29 -13.04 7.25
CA TRP A 144 1.90 -14.40 7.60
C TRP A 144 0.56 -14.39 8.36
N PRO A 145 -0.45 -15.17 7.94
CA PRO A 145 -0.49 -15.94 6.69
C PRO A 145 -0.52 -15.03 5.44
N LEU A 146 -0.31 -15.61 4.24
CA LEU A 146 -0.32 -14.86 2.96
C LEU A 146 -1.75 -14.44 2.53
N VAL A 147 -2.75 -15.22 2.99
CA VAL A 147 -4.17 -15.06 2.66
C VAL A 147 -4.95 -14.80 3.94
#